data_258c4dfad8e023901dff66dc9cbc335d
#
_entry.id   258c4dfad8e023901dff66dc9cbc335d
#
_cell.length_a   1.000
_cell.length_b   1.000
_cell.length_c   1.000
_cell.angle_alpha   90.00
_cell.angle_beta   90.00
_cell.angle_gamma   90.00
#
_symmetry.space_group_name_H-M   'P 1'
#
loop_
_entity.id
_entity.type
_entity.pdbx_description
1 polymer ?
#
loop_
_entity_poly.entity_id
_entity_poly.type
_entity_poly.pdbx_seq_one_letter_code
_entity_poly.pdbx_strand_id
1 'polypeptide(L)'
;PSLSNQTAMLLFALIIIIYTFLGGYKAVCWTDFFQGLLMLCAVLAIPIAIVATQNLDVSALETVYVNAKDGTQYAFGSSLFTSSWQDIVSGLAWGLGYFGMPHIIVRFMSIEKPSMVKKSAIVACVWVVLSLGAVCLIAYFGRMLVADELLPAGQQKTIFIVLARKLFPAFLAGILLAAIMAAS
;
A
#
# COMPACT_ATOMS: atom_id res chain seq x y z
N PRO A 1 -12.70 12.80 -24.18
CA PRO A 1 -13.84 12.90 -23.27
C PRO A 1 -13.46 12.24 -21.96
N SER A 2 -13.17 13.08 -20.95
CA SER A 2 -12.89 12.59 -19.60
C SER A 2 -14.21 12.14 -18.98
N LEU A 3 -14.30 10.86 -18.65
CA LEU A 3 -15.40 10.34 -17.86
C LEU A 3 -15.47 11.12 -16.53
N SER A 4 -16.65 11.51 -16.10
CA SER A 4 -16.79 12.10 -14.77
C SER A 4 -16.42 11.06 -13.71
N ASN A 5 -15.86 11.49 -12.58
CA ASN A 5 -15.48 10.58 -11.51
C ASN A 5 -16.65 9.68 -11.07
N GLN A 6 -17.86 10.23 -11.04
CA GLN A 6 -19.07 9.47 -10.70
C GLN A 6 -19.39 8.38 -11.72
N THR A 7 -19.29 8.69 -13.02
CA THR A 7 -19.52 7.69 -14.07
C THR A 7 -18.49 6.58 -14.04
N ALA A 8 -17.22 6.91 -13.79
CA ALA A 8 -16.16 5.92 -13.63
C ALA A 8 -16.43 5.00 -12.43
N MET A 9 -16.79 5.55 -11.27
CA MET A 9 -17.14 4.75 -10.08
C MET A 9 -18.32 3.82 -10.32
N LEU A 10 -19.38 4.28 -10.99
CA LEU A 10 -20.54 3.46 -11.31
C LEU A 10 -20.21 2.32 -12.27
N LEU A 11 -19.37 2.58 -13.29
CA LEU A 11 -18.92 1.54 -14.23
C LEU A 11 -18.10 0.47 -13.52
N PHE A 12 -17.14 0.85 -12.66
CA PHE A 12 -16.35 -0.09 -11.88
C PHE A 12 -17.22 -0.90 -10.93
N ALA A 13 -18.15 -0.25 -10.21
CA ALA A 13 -19.07 -0.96 -9.31
C ALA A 13 -19.94 -1.96 -10.08
N LEU A 14 -20.44 -1.59 -11.25
CA LEU A 14 -21.25 -2.48 -12.10
C LEU A 14 -20.43 -3.72 -12.55
N ILE A 15 -19.20 -3.52 -13.00
CA ILE A 15 -18.31 -4.61 -13.40
C ILE A 15 -18.07 -5.57 -12.23
N ILE A 16 -17.76 -5.03 -11.04
CA ILE A 16 -17.55 -5.83 -9.83
C ILE A 16 -18.80 -6.65 -9.48
N ILE A 17 -19.97 -6.03 -9.50
CA ILE A 17 -21.24 -6.71 -9.23
C ILE A 17 -21.50 -7.85 -10.23
N ILE A 18 -21.30 -7.59 -11.51
CA ILE A 18 -21.53 -8.58 -12.56
C ILE A 18 -20.63 -9.80 -12.39
N TYR A 19 -19.30 -9.61 -12.25
CA TYR A 19 -18.40 -10.77 -12.13
C TYR A 19 -18.56 -11.50 -10.80
N THR A 20 -18.90 -10.78 -9.72
CA THR A 20 -19.17 -11.39 -8.42
C THR A 20 -20.45 -12.23 -8.46
N PHE A 21 -21.50 -11.71 -9.11
CA PHE A 21 -22.77 -12.42 -9.25
C PHE A 21 -22.64 -13.68 -10.11
N LEU A 22 -21.91 -13.60 -11.23
CA LEU A 22 -21.73 -14.72 -12.15
C LEU A 22 -20.72 -15.77 -11.63
N GLY A 23 -19.66 -15.33 -10.99
CA GLY A 23 -18.56 -16.19 -10.57
C GLY A 23 -18.61 -16.66 -9.12
N GLY A 24 -19.45 -16.03 -8.31
CA GLY A 24 -19.58 -16.32 -6.88
C GLY A 24 -18.29 -16.13 -6.08
N TYR A 25 -18.27 -16.67 -4.86
CA TYR A 25 -17.14 -16.53 -3.93
C TYR A 25 -15.81 -17.04 -4.49
N LYS A 26 -15.82 -18.11 -5.27
CA LYS A 26 -14.60 -18.69 -5.85
C LYS A 26 -13.94 -17.73 -6.85
N ALA A 27 -14.71 -17.04 -7.67
CA ALA A 27 -14.18 -16.06 -8.61
C ALA A 27 -13.57 -14.86 -7.87
N VAL A 28 -14.22 -14.38 -6.82
CA VAL A 28 -13.69 -13.31 -5.97
C VAL A 28 -12.34 -13.71 -5.36
N CYS A 29 -12.21 -14.92 -4.80
CA CYS A 29 -10.95 -15.39 -4.25
C CYS A 29 -9.82 -15.45 -5.28
N TRP A 30 -10.12 -15.85 -6.53
CA TRP A 30 -9.13 -15.89 -7.60
C TRP A 30 -8.71 -14.50 -8.05
N THR A 31 -9.67 -13.58 -8.23
CA THR A 31 -9.36 -12.19 -8.57
C THR A 31 -8.54 -11.50 -7.48
N ASP A 32 -8.93 -11.65 -6.22
CA ASP A 32 -8.19 -11.12 -5.07
C ASP A 32 -6.75 -11.64 -5.01
N PHE A 33 -6.56 -12.94 -5.31
CA PHE A 33 -5.23 -13.55 -5.33
C PHE A 33 -4.32 -12.92 -6.40
N PHE A 34 -4.81 -12.80 -7.64
CA PHE A 34 -4.02 -12.21 -8.72
C PHE A 34 -3.79 -10.71 -8.52
N GLN A 35 -4.80 -9.98 -8.08
CA GLN A 35 -4.67 -8.55 -7.77
C GLN A 35 -3.69 -8.31 -6.63
N GLY A 36 -3.77 -9.09 -5.57
CA GLY A 36 -2.83 -9.05 -4.47
C GLY A 36 -1.40 -9.34 -4.93
N LEU A 37 -1.19 -10.38 -5.74
CA LEU A 37 0.13 -10.72 -6.28
C LEU A 37 0.70 -9.58 -7.13
N LEU A 38 -0.11 -8.98 -7.99
CA LEU A 38 0.28 -7.81 -8.79
C LEU A 38 0.65 -6.62 -7.91
N MET A 39 -0.15 -6.36 -6.86
CA MET A 39 0.15 -5.31 -5.88
C MET A 39 1.48 -5.57 -5.18
N LEU A 40 1.73 -6.79 -4.71
CA LEU A 40 3.00 -7.14 -4.04
C LEU A 40 4.18 -6.92 -4.98
N CYS A 41 4.09 -7.37 -6.23
CA CYS A 41 5.11 -7.12 -7.24
C CYS A 41 5.33 -5.61 -7.47
N ALA A 42 4.26 -4.82 -7.54
CA ALA A 42 4.34 -3.38 -7.74
C ALA A 42 5.03 -2.67 -6.56
N VAL A 43 4.66 -3.04 -5.32
CA VAL A 43 5.23 -2.43 -4.12
C VAL A 43 6.71 -2.83 -3.94
N LEU A 44 7.10 -4.06 -4.29
CA LEU A 44 8.50 -4.52 -4.24
C LEU A 44 9.36 -3.94 -5.38
N ALA A 45 8.78 -3.68 -6.54
CA ALA A 45 9.52 -3.17 -7.71
C ALA A 45 10.16 -1.81 -7.44
N ILE A 46 9.51 -0.92 -6.69
CA ILE A 46 10.04 0.43 -6.41
C ILE A 46 11.31 0.40 -5.57
N PRO A 47 11.36 -0.20 -4.36
CA PRO A 47 12.58 -0.22 -3.57
C PRO A 47 13.71 -0.99 -4.27
N ILE A 48 13.40 -2.05 -5.00
CA ILE A 48 14.41 -2.79 -5.79
C ILE A 48 14.98 -1.88 -6.88
N ALA A 49 14.14 -1.17 -7.62
CA ALA A 49 14.59 -0.24 -8.65
C ALA A 49 15.43 0.90 -8.08
N ILE A 50 15.06 1.45 -6.93
CA ILE A 50 15.82 2.51 -6.25
C ILE A 50 17.23 2.02 -5.91
N VAL A 51 17.35 0.89 -5.25
CA VAL A 51 18.66 0.32 -4.85
C VAL A 51 19.52 0.01 -6.08
N ALA A 52 18.89 -0.41 -7.20
CA ALA A 52 19.61 -0.78 -8.42
C ALA A 52 20.05 0.44 -9.27
N THR A 53 19.34 1.57 -9.21
CA THR A 53 19.53 2.67 -10.17
C THR A 53 19.91 4.00 -9.54
N GLN A 54 19.68 4.19 -8.23
CA GLN A 54 19.88 5.48 -7.58
C GLN A 54 21.06 5.44 -6.60
N ASN A 55 21.83 6.53 -6.58
CA ASN A 55 22.80 6.77 -5.52
C ASN A 55 22.04 7.41 -4.34
N LEU A 56 21.99 6.68 -3.22
CA LEU A 56 21.27 7.11 -2.03
C LEU A 56 22.17 8.03 -1.19
N ASP A 57 21.76 9.28 -1.03
CA ASP A 57 22.43 10.22 -0.15
C ASP A 57 21.75 10.22 1.23
N VAL A 58 22.43 9.61 2.20
CA VAL A 58 21.93 9.51 3.58
C VAL A 58 21.86 10.89 4.27
N SER A 59 22.64 11.86 3.84
CA SER A 59 22.61 13.22 4.40
C SER A 59 21.26 13.92 4.20
N ALA A 60 20.51 13.53 3.17
CA ALA A 60 19.16 14.03 2.93
C ALA A 60 18.15 13.69 4.06
N LEU A 61 18.46 12.70 4.90
CA LEU A 61 17.62 12.35 6.06
C LEU A 61 17.70 13.40 7.18
N GLU A 62 18.84 14.08 7.33
CA GLU A 62 19.04 15.09 8.37
C GLU A 62 18.30 16.39 8.08
N THR A 63 17.87 16.60 6.84
CA THR A 63 17.17 17.81 6.43
C THR A 63 15.78 17.89 7.05
N VAL A 64 15.49 19.00 7.72
CA VAL A 64 14.15 19.28 8.25
C VAL A 64 13.34 20.00 7.18
N TYR A 65 12.20 19.43 6.83
CA TYR A 65 11.27 20.03 5.86
C TYR A 65 10.10 20.69 6.60
N VAL A 66 9.62 21.81 6.09
CA VAL A 66 8.48 22.53 6.65
C VAL A 66 7.35 22.53 5.62
N ASN A 67 6.16 22.14 6.06
CA ASN A 67 4.96 22.20 5.22
C ASN A 67 4.56 23.64 5.00
N ALA A 68 4.44 24.05 3.75
CA ALA A 68 4.07 25.41 3.38
C ALA A 68 2.62 25.80 3.78
N LYS A 69 1.75 24.82 4.01
CA LYS A 69 0.34 25.06 4.36
C LYS A 69 0.10 25.17 5.86
N ASP A 70 0.73 24.27 6.64
CA ASP A 70 0.41 24.11 8.07
C ASP A 70 1.60 24.47 8.97
N GLY A 71 2.76 24.82 8.41
CA GLY A 71 3.98 25.08 9.17
C GLY A 71 4.55 23.87 9.91
N THR A 72 4.02 22.67 9.68
CA THR A 72 4.46 21.44 10.35
C THR A 72 5.88 21.09 9.94
N GLN A 73 6.75 20.84 10.93
CA GLN A 73 8.13 20.43 10.69
C GLN A 73 8.24 18.91 10.60
N TYR A 74 8.87 18.44 9.55
CA TYR A 74 9.15 17.02 9.31
C TYR A 74 10.65 16.74 9.50
N ALA A 75 11.05 16.42 10.73
CA ALA A 75 12.39 15.92 11.03
C ALA A 75 12.39 14.39 11.01
N PHE A 76 13.40 13.77 10.38
CA PHE A 76 13.51 12.31 10.35
C PHE A 76 14.03 11.79 11.69
N GLY A 77 13.41 10.73 12.17
CA GLY A 77 13.88 10.04 13.38
C GLY A 77 13.55 10.72 14.72
N SER A 78 13.14 11.99 14.74
CA SER A 78 12.79 12.68 15.97
C SER A 78 11.58 12.10 16.70
N SER A 79 10.75 11.35 15.99
CA SER A 79 9.50 10.79 16.52
C SER A 79 9.40 9.26 16.45
N LEU A 80 10.50 8.54 16.15
CA LEU A 80 10.45 7.07 16.01
C LEU A 80 9.99 6.35 17.28
N PHE A 81 10.28 6.92 18.46
CA PHE A 81 9.93 6.34 19.76
C PHE A 81 9.12 7.29 20.63
N THR A 82 8.54 8.34 20.06
CA THR A 82 7.77 9.38 20.79
C THR A 82 6.26 9.16 20.68
N SER A 83 5.82 8.06 20.09
CA SER A 83 4.40 7.71 20.04
C SER A 83 3.84 7.59 21.45
N SER A 84 2.69 8.23 21.70
CA SER A 84 2.03 8.12 22.99
C SER A 84 1.58 6.68 23.24
N TRP A 85 1.52 6.27 24.51
CA TRP A 85 0.98 4.95 24.83
C TRP A 85 -0.45 4.75 24.31
N GLN A 86 -1.21 5.85 24.19
CA GLN A 86 -2.57 5.86 23.65
C GLN A 86 -2.59 5.49 22.15
N ASP A 87 -1.62 5.98 21.36
CA ASP A 87 -1.51 5.63 19.95
C ASP A 87 -1.13 4.15 19.75
N ILE A 88 -0.26 3.64 20.63
CA ILE A 88 0.14 2.23 20.62
C ILE A 88 -1.08 1.35 20.96
N VAL A 89 -1.81 1.66 22.03
CA VAL A 89 -3.01 0.91 22.42
C VAL A 89 -4.10 1.01 21.36
N SER A 90 -4.31 2.18 20.78
CA SER A 90 -5.26 2.38 19.67
C SER A 90 -4.93 1.53 18.47
N GLY A 91 -3.65 1.48 18.07
CA GLY A 91 -3.18 0.62 16.97
C GLY A 91 -3.38 -0.87 17.24
N LEU A 92 -3.10 -1.32 18.46
CA LEU A 92 -3.35 -2.71 18.89
C LEU A 92 -4.83 -3.04 18.95
N ALA A 93 -5.66 -2.13 19.47
CA ALA A 93 -7.12 -2.31 19.53
C ALA A 93 -7.74 -2.42 18.13
N TRP A 94 -7.22 -1.65 17.15
CA TRP A 94 -7.64 -1.77 15.76
C TRP A 94 -7.34 -3.18 15.21
N GLY A 95 -6.15 -3.71 15.49
CA GLY A 95 -5.76 -5.07 15.12
C GLY A 95 -6.71 -6.14 15.70
N LEU A 96 -7.10 -6.00 16.97
CA LEU A 96 -8.07 -6.91 17.60
C LEU A 96 -9.46 -6.82 16.95
N GLY A 97 -9.94 -5.61 16.65
CA GLY A 97 -11.24 -5.40 15.98
C GLY A 97 -11.28 -6.00 14.57
N TYR A 98 -10.13 -6.08 13.91
CA TYR A 98 -10.01 -6.61 12.55
C TYR A 98 -10.47 -8.08 12.44
N PHE A 99 -10.26 -8.90 13.46
CA PHE A 99 -10.73 -10.29 13.50
C PHE A 99 -12.25 -10.43 13.43
N GLY A 100 -13.00 -9.42 13.86
CA GLY A 100 -14.46 -9.41 13.80
C GLY A 100 -15.06 -8.97 12.47
N MET A 101 -14.25 -8.60 11.51
CA MET A 101 -14.73 -8.12 10.21
C MET A 101 -15.38 -9.25 9.38
N PRO A 102 -16.59 -9.06 8.82
CA PRO A 102 -17.32 -10.10 8.10
C PRO A 102 -16.53 -10.73 6.95
N HIS A 103 -15.80 -9.94 6.20
CA HIS A 103 -15.00 -10.44 5.06
C HIS A 103 -13.85 -11.36 5.48
N ILE A 104 -13.33 -11.20 6.70
CA ILE A 104 -12.29 -12.07 7.26
C ILE A 104 -12.93 -13.36 7.79
N ILE A 105 -14.04 -13.25 8.51
CA ILE A 105 -14.76 -14.40 9.03
C ILE A 105 -15.19 -15.34 7.91
N VAL A 106 -15.76 -14.80 6.83
CA VAL A 106 -16.15 -15.59 5.65
C VAL A 106 -14.97 -16.36 5.05
N ARG A 107 -13.78 -15.76 5.00
CA ARG A 107 -12.57 -16.43 4.50
C ARG A 107 -12.13 -17.58 5.40
N PHE A 108 -12.23 -17.44 6.72
CA PHE A 108 -11.97 -18.54 7.65
C PHE A 108 -12.98 -19.66 7.54
N MET A 109 -14.27 -19.32 7.39
CA MET A 109 -15.34 -20.32 7.23
C MET A 109 -15.24 -21.09 5.92
N SER A 110 -14.61 -20.54 4.89
CA SER A 110 -14.44 -21.19 3.59
C SER A 110 -13.24 -22.14 3.49
N ILE A 111 -12.45 -22.27 4.55
CA ILE A 111 -11.30 -23.19 4.58
C ILE A 111 -11.82 -24.63 4.66
N GLU A 112 -11.43 -25.46 3.67
CA GLU A 112 -11.90 -26.84 3.53
C GLU A 112 -11.52 -27.73 4.72
N LYS A 113 -10.30 -27.57 5.26
CA LYS A 113 -9.77 -28.41 6.34
C LYS A 113 -9.10 -27.56 7.43
N PRO A 114 -9.40 -27.80 8.73
CA PRO A 114 -8.77 -27.06 9.84
C PRO A 114 -7.24 -27.07 9.81
N SER A 115 -6.62 -28.16 9.30
CA SER A 115 -5.17 -28.26 9.17
C SER A 115 -4.55 -27.22 8.19
N MET A 116 -5.36 -26.68 7.28
CA MET A 116 -4.91 -25.65 6.33
C MET A 116 -4.83 -24.26 6.94
N VAL A 117 -5.50 -24.02 8.08
CA VAL A 117 -5.49 -22.72 8.77
C VAL A 117 -4.06 -22.29 9.11
N LYS A 118 -3.24 -23.21 9.64
CA LYS A 118 -1.83 -22.92 9.96
C LYS A 118 -1.02 -22.52 8.73
N LYS A 119 -1.22 -23.21 7.61
CA LYS A 119 -0.54 -22.88 6.35
C LYS A 119 -0.96 -21.51 5.82
N SER A 120 -2.27 -21.22 5.85
CA SER A 120 -2.81 -19.92 5.45
C SER A 120 -2.29 -18.80 6.34
N ALA A 121 -2.18 -19.02 7.65
CA ALA A 121 -1.61 -18.04 8.57
C ALA A 121 -0.14 -17.73 8.26
N ILE A 122 0.68 -18.74 7.96
CA ILE A 122 2.09 -18.53 7.58
C ILE A 122 2.18 -17.71 6.30
N VAL A 123 1.40 -18.05 5.27
CA VAL A 123 1.37 -17.31 4.00
C VAL A 123 0.95 -15.85 4.25
N ALA A 124 -0.09 -15.63 5.06
CA ALA A 124 -0.54 -14.29 5.40
C ALA A 124 0.53 -13.49 6.16
N CYS A 125 1.21 -14.09 7.13
CA CYS A 125 2.30 -13.42 7.86
C CYS A 125 3.47 -13.04 6.93
N VAL A 126 3.91 -13.95 6.06
CA VAL A 126 4.96 -13.67 5.07
C VAL A 126 4.54 -12.53 4.14
N TRP A 127 3.31 -12.57 3.66
CA TRP A 127 2.74 -11.53 2.82
C TRP A 127 2.75 -10.16 3.50
N VAL A 128 2.26 -10.09 4.74
CA VAL A 128 2.21 -8.84 5.52
C VAL A 128 3.62 -8.30 5.77
N VAL A 129 4.58 -9.14 6.16
CA VAL A 129 5.97 -8.73 6.40
C VAL A 129 6.60 -8.18 5.12
N LEU A 130 6.41 -8.84 3.97
CA LEU A 130 6.95 -8.39 2.69
C LEU A 130 6.31 -7.07 2.24
N SER A 131 4.98 -6.96 2.30
CA SER A 131 4.27 -5.77 1.84
C SER A 131 4.53 -4.56 2.73
N LEU A 132 4.43 -4.71 4.06
CA LEU A 132 4.73 -3.61 4.99
C LEU A 132 6.21 -3.23 4.96
N GLY A 133 7.11 -4.21 4.89
CA GLY A 133 8.54 -3.94 4.75
C GLY A 133 8.85 -3.14 3.50
N ALA A 134 8.26 -3.50 2.36
CA ALA A 134 8.43 -2.76 1.12
C ALA A 134 7.86 -1.33 1.20
N VAL A 135 6.69 -1.13 1.82
CA VAL A 135 6.11 0.20 2.03
C VAL A 135 7.01 1.06 2.94
N CYS A 136 7.56 0.49 4.00
CA CYS A 136 8.53 1.20 4.86
C CYS A 136 9.79 1.59 4.08
N LEU A 137 10.31 0.72 3.22
CA LEU A 137 11.45 1.02 2.35
C LEU A 137 11.11 2.12 1.33
N ILE A 138 9.91 2.11 0.75
CA ILE A 138 9.44 3.18 -0.14
C ILE A 138 9.41 4.53 0.59
N ALA A 139 8.91 4.54 1.82
CA ALA A 139 8.88 5.76 2.62
C ALA A 139 10.29 6.26 2.97
N TYR A 140 11.18 5.34 3.35
CA TYR A 140 12.57 5.64 3.69
C TYR A 140 13.36 6.17 2.49
N PHE A 141 13.37 5.46 1.39
CA PHE A 141 14.05 5.89 0.16
C PHE A 141 13.39 7.10 -0.49
N GLY A 142 12.06 7.18 -0.43
CA GLY A 142 11.34 8.32 -0.95
C GLY A 142 11.66 9.61 -0.20
N ARG A 143 11.97 9.52 1.09
CA ARG A 143 12.47 10.68 1.82
C ARG A 143 13.82 11.17 1.28
N MET A 144 14.70 10.29 0.85
CA MET A 144 15.98 10.67 0.27
C MET A 144 15.85 11.27 -1.14
N LEU A 145 14.86 10.82 -1.93
CA LEU A 145 14.78 11.12 -3.36
C LEU A 145 13.77 12.20 -3.74
N VAL A 146 12.70 12.37 -2.97
CA VAL A 146 11.54 13.20 -3.34
C VAL A 146 10.94 14.00 -2.17
N ALA A 147 11.63 14.06 -1.03
CA ALA A 147 11.13 14.76 0.15
C ALA A 147 10.98 16.28 -0.09
N ASP A 148 11.93 16.88 -0.78
CA ASP A 148 11.96 18.30 -1.15
C ASP A 148 10.76 18.70 -2.01
N GLU A 149 10.25 17.78 -2.83
CA GLU A 149 9.08 18.00 -3.68
C GLU A 149 7.75 17.76 -2.92
N LEU A 150 7.69 16.69 -2.12
CA LEU A 150 6.43 16.20 -1.52
C LEU A 150 6.11 16.82 -0.14
N LEU A 151 7.12 17.00 0.72
CA LEU A 151 6.89 17.42 2.10
C LEU A 151 6.44 18.89 2.21
N PRO A 152 7.06 19.85 1.51
CA PRO A 152 6.59 21.22 1.53
C PRO A 152 5.18 21.40 0.94
N ALA A 153 4.84 20.57 -0.05
CA ALA A 153 3.51 20.58 -0.68
C ALA A 153 2.42 19.85 0.14
N GLY A 154 2.78 19.13 1.20
CA GLY A 154 1.85 18.30 1.98
C GLY A 154 1.28 17.11 1.21
N GLN A 155 2.05 16.59 0.23
CA GLN A 155 1.61 15.53 -0.69
C GLN A 155 2.28 14.17 -0.41
N GLN A 156 2.59 13.86 0.85
CA GLN A 156 3.26 12.61 1.24
C GLN A 156 2.54 11.36 0.75
N LYS A 157 1.20 11.43 0.66
CA LYS A 157 0.36 10.30 0.21
C LYS A 157 0.59 9.90 -1.25
N THR A 158 1.19 10.78 -2.05
CA THR A 158 1.46 10.53 -3.48
C THR A 158 2.85 9.98 -3.75
N ILE A 159 3.63 9.66 -2.72
CA ILE A 159 5.02 9.22 -2.82
C ILE A 159 5.20 8.04 -3.80
N PHE A 160 4.31 7.05 -3.74
CA PHE A 160 4.35 5.90 -4.64
C PHE A 160 4.16 6.31 -6.11
N ILE A 161 3.22 7.22 -6.37
CA ILE A 161 2.93 7.72 -7.73
C ILE A 161 4.14 8.47 -8.30
N VAL A 162 4.74 9.34 -7.49
CA VAL A 162 5.90 10.14 -7.91
C VAL A 162 7.11 9.25 -8.18
N LEU A 163 7.40 8.31 -7.28
CA LEU A 163 8.50 7.37 -7.46
C LEU A 163 8.29 6.44 -8.67
N ALA A 164 7.09 5.90 -8.86
CA ALA A 164 6.77 5.08 -10.01
C ALA A 164 7.00 5.84 -11.33
N ARG A 165 6.62 7.11 -11.40
CA ARG A 165 6.80 7.95 -12.59
C ARG A 165 8.24 8.40 -12.82
N LYS A 166 9.04 8.56 -11.75
CA LYS A 166 10.47 8.93 -11.85
C LYS A 166 11.34 7.75 -12.25
N LEU A 167 11.04 6.55 -11.76
CA LEU A 167 11.90 5.37 -11.90
C LEU A 167 11.58 4.52 -13.14
N PHE A 168 10.34 4.54 -13.60
CA PHE A 168 9.87 3.66 -14.65
C PHE A 168 9.35 4.42 -15.87
N PRO A 169 9.49 3.85 -17.08
CA PRO A 169 8.84 4.37 -18.28
C PRO A 169 7.32 4.46 -18.10
N ALA A 170 6.65 5.39 -18.77
CA ALA A 170 5.24 5.69 -18.59
C ALA A 170 4.32 4.45 -18.63
N PHE A 171 4.61 3.50 -19.52
CA PHE A 171 3.84 2.25 -19.62
C PHE A 171 3.95 1.38 -18.35
N LEU A 172 5.17 1.14 -17.86
CA LEU A 172 5.40 0.36 -16.64
C LEU A 172 4.85 1.08 -15.40
N ALA A 173 5.06 2.39 -15.30
CA ALA A 173 4.47 3.19 -14.22
C ALA A 173 2.94 3.07 -14.21
N GLY A 174 2.29 3.07 -15.38
CA GLY A 174 0.86 2.84 -15.51
C GLY A 174 0.42 1.47 -14.99
N ILE A 175 1.16 0.41 -15.30
CA ILE A 175 0.88 -0.95 -14.80
C ILE A 175 1.02 -1.02 -13.27
N LEU A 176 2.10 -0.43 -12.71
CA LEU A 176 2.32 -0.41 -11.26
C LEU A 176 1.19 0.32 -10.52
N LEU A 177 0.74 1.46 -11.05
CA LEU A 177 -0.38 2.22 -10.49
C LEU A 177 -1.70 1.43 -10.61
N ALA A 178 -1.95 0.81 -11.76
CA ALA A 178 -3.14 -0.02 -11.97
C ALA A 178 -3.16 -1.23 -11.01
N ALA A 179 -2.00 -1.85 -10.72
CA ALA A 179 -1.89 -2.97 -9.80
C ALA A 179 -2.31 -2.60 -8.36
N ILE A 180 -1.91 -1.41 -7.89
CA ILE A 180 -2.33 -0.93 -6.56
C ILE A 180 -3.81 -0.56 -6.55
N MET A 181 -4.31 0.10 -7.58
CA MET A 181 -5.74 0.45 -7.67
C MET A 181 -6.63 -0.79 -7.79
N ALA A 182 -6.15 -1.85 -8.43
CA ALA A 182 -6.91 -3.09 -8.56
C ALA A 182 -7.02 -3.86 -7.23
N ALA A 183 -6.08 -3.66 -6.30
CA ALA A 183 -6.06 -4.34 -5.02
C ALA A 183 -6.77 -3.58 -3.89
N SER A 184 -7.20 -2.34 -4.13
CA SER A 184 -7.94 -1.49 -3.18
C SER A 184 -9.44 -1.58 -3.40
#